data_b78a4db1821de682eb4217487517dbbd
#
_entry.id   b78a4db1821de682eb4217487517dbbd
#
_cell.length_a   1.000
_cell.length_b   1.000
_cell.length_c   1.000
_cell.angle_alpha   90.00
_cell.angle_beta   90.00
_cell.angle_gamma   90.00
#
_symmetry.space_group_name_H-M   'P 1'
#
loop_
_entity.id
_entity.type
_entity.pdbx_description
1 polymer ?
#
loop_
_entity_poly.entity_id
_entity_poly.type
_entity_poly.pdbx_seq_one_letter_code
_entity_poly.pdbx_strand_id
1 'polypeptide(L)'
;MRKSYLKGTRILLLFTLVAWLFTISAAAITIKPFFGNFGDKTQNTEKYRTGLDGYAYIKLLAIEETNITDDKVLSEGEKFYLVQYEDGYIMMKSTPEKIQEILGKHDLVDGKLVFADSYDIYVDIDGEREMSSGGKRRTSKPNVPNELREKFKKAYKESDLPIVKSPLNNSAWKNDFNEKIYIRTLNTTDSIISFVFSGILTMIALIMTFNIIKRIKSNISSYNTLFYKYPETRYDMDLIVRDANFINKELKIIVYKDLLIIYKTTFIVEEISDIEEMLFRKNSAKGKNEHTLIYSTHFDNKNREIKLKRVNTEDFIAAAKTLRKDYKIKIIINV
;
A
#
# COMPACT_ATOMS: atom_id res chain seq x y z
N MET A 1 -30.19 16.51 -18.79
CA MET A 1 -28.80 16.00 -18.51
C MET A 1 -28.31 16.51 -17.16
N ARG A 2 -27.77 15.67 -16.25
CA ARG A 2 -27.42 16.13 -14.90
C ARG A 2 -25.94 16.57 -14.83
N LYS A 3 -25.71 17.79 -14.33
CA LYS A 3 -24.34 18.30 -14.08
C LYS A 3 -23.60 17.43 -13.06
N SER A 4 -22.37 17.03 -13.38
CA SER A 4 -21.53 16.27 -12.46
C SER A 4 -20.06 16.44 -12.76
N TYR A 5 -19.34 17.18 -11.91
CA TYR A 5 -17.90 17.34 -12.01
C TYR A 5 -17.13 16.03 -11.76
N LEU A 6 -17.76 15.08 -11.04
CA LEU A 6 -17.20 13.76 -10.73
C LEU A 6 -17.54 12.70 -11.77
N LYS A 7 -18.01 13.10 -12.97
CA LYS A 7 -18.35 12.14 -14.01
C LYS A 7 -17.13 11.32 -14.42
N GLY A 8 -17.31 10.02 -14.46
CA GLY A 8 -16.25 9.07 -14.81
C GLY A 8 -15.16 8.87 -13.75
N THR A 9 -15.23 9.57 -12.60
CA THR A 9 -14.23 9.44 -11.52
C THR A 9 -14.71 8.62 -10.33
N ARG A 10 -16.02 8.31 -10.21
CA ARG A 10 -16.59 7.65 -9.02
C ARG A 10 -15.93 6.31 -8.68
N ILE A 11 -15.75 5.44 -9.68
CA ILE A 11 -15.11 4.14 -9.50
C ILE A 11 -13.62 4.34 -9.16
N LEU A 12 -12.95 5.25 -9.86
CA LEU A 12 -11.55 5.57 -9.60
C LEU A 12 -11.36 6.17 -8.20
N LEU A 13 -12.29 7.01 -7.73
CA LEU A 13 -12.32 7.52 -6.36
C LEU A 13 -12.38 6.39 -5.33
N LEU A 14 -13.26 5.41 -5.54
CA LEU A 14 -13.37 4.26 -4.65
C LEU A 14 -12.04 3.48 -4.58
N PHE A 15 -11.45 3.15 -5.74
CA PHE A 15 -10.17 2.46 -5.78
C PHE A 15 -9.04 3.28 -5.15
N THR A 16 -9.01 4.60 -5.37
CA THR A 16 -8.02 5.49 -4.75
C THR A 16 -8.18 5.53 -3.25
N LEU A 17 -9.39 5.57 -2.73
CA LEU A 17 -9.66 5.54 -1.31
C LEU A 17 -9.19 4.22 -0.69
N VAL A 18 -9.47 3.09 -1.34
CA VAL A 18 -8.97 1.78 -0.94
C VAL A 18 -7.45 1.73 -0.98
N ALA A 19 -6.82 2.25 -2.05
CA ALA A 19 -5.35 2.32 -2.15
C ALA A 19 -4.74 3.14 -1.01
N TRP A 20 -5.32 4.28 -0.65
CA TRP A 20 -4.87 5.09 0.49
C TRP A 20 -5.05 4.37 1.82
N LEU A 21 -6.14 3.63 2.03
CA LEU A 21 -6.33 2.82 3.23
C LEU A 21 -5.24 1.76 3.37
N PHE A 22 -4.92 1.04 2.28
CA PHE A 22 -3.81 0.08 2.27
C PHE A 22 -2.46 0.76 2.52
N THR A 23 -2.21 1.91 1.91
CA THR A 23 -0.97 2.67 2.10
C THR A 23 -0.81 3.11 3.56
N ILE A 24 -1.85 3.67 4.17
CA ILE A 24 -1.82 4.10 5.57
C ILE A 24 -1.61 2.90 6.50
N SER A 25 -2.31 1.79 6.25
CA SER A 25 -2.15 0.56 7.03
C SER A 25 -0.73 -0.01 6.90
N ALA A 26 -0.19 -0.08 5.69
CA ALA A 26 1.17 -0.54 5.44
C ALA A 26 2.20 0.40 6.12
N ALA A 27 2.03 1.71 5.99
CA ALA A 27 2.89 2.69 6.63
C ALA A 27 2.87 2.56 8.16
N ALA A 28 1.69 2.39 8.77
CA ALA A 28 1.58 2.20 10.21
C ALA A 28 2.31 0.95 10.72
N ILE A 29 2.35 -0.12 9.90
CA ILE A 29 3.05 -1.37 10.23
C ILE A 29 4.57 -1.22 10.01
N THR A 30 5.00 -0.49 8.97
CA THR A 30 6.41 -0.46 8.54
C THR A 30 7.22 0.68 9.16
N ILE A 31 6.58 1.81 9.47
CA ILE A 31 7.28 2.99 9.99
C ILE A 31 7.93 2.69 11.35
N LYS A 32 7.21 2.06 12.27
CA LYS A 32 7.71 1.78 13.62
C LYS A 32 8.94 0.87 13.61
N PRO A 33 8.95 -0.30 12.93
CA PRO A 33 10.16 -1.13 12.83
C PRO A 33 11.29 -0.47 12.04
N PHE A 34 10.96 0.27 10.98
CA PHE A 34 11.99 0.92 10.15
C PHE A 34 12.76 1.97 10.96
N PHE A 35 12.06 2.88 11.63
CA PHE A 35 12.72 3.88 12.47
C PHE A 35 13.37 3.27 13.71
N GLY A 36 12.85 2.16 14.26
CA GLY A 36 13.50 1.38 15.30
C GLY A 36 14.86 0.81 14.86
N ASN A 37 14.99 0.44 13.57
CA ASN A 37 16.25 -0.11 13.04
C ASN A 37 17.26 0.95 12.59
N PHE A 38 16.81 2.14 12.16
CA PHE A 38 17.66 3.17 11.54
C PHE A 38 17.64 4.52 12.27
N GLY A 39 16.73 4.73 13.20
CA GLY A 39 16.58 5.98 13.93
C GLY A 39 17.25 5.99 15.31
N ASP A 40 17.18 7.14 15.97
CA ASP A 40 17.63 7.27 17.36
C ASP A 40 16.73 6.40 18.25
N LYS A 41 17.32 5.31 18.70
CA LYS A 41 16.65 4.11 19.20
C LYS A 41 15.91 4.32 20.53
N THR A 42 16.09 5.47 21.17
CA THR A 42 15.71 5.66 22.59
C THR A 42 14.35 6.29 22.81
N GLN A 43 13.74 6.96 21.84
CA GLN A 43 12.59 7.83 22.13
C GLN A 43 11.21 7.19 22.01
N ASN A 44 11.03 6.05 21.30
CA ASN A 44 9.69 5.54 20.99
C ASN A 44 9.47 4.03 21.20
N THR A 45 10.43 3.30 21.75
CA THR A 45 10.28 1.86 22.01
C THR A 45 10.22 1.63 23.50
N GLU A 46 9.19 0.93 23.98
CA GLU A 46 9.07 0.60 25.40
C GLU A 46 10.10 -0.46 25.78
N LYS A 47 10.66 -0.33 26.99
CA LYS A 47 11.47 -1.39 27.59
C LYS A 47 10.61 -2.65 27.73
N TYR A 48 11.19 -3.80 27.40
CA TYR A 48 10.52 -5.08 27.53
C TYR A 48 10.06 -5.29 28.98
N ARG A 49 8.81 -5.70 29.11
CA ARG A 49 8.20 -6.15 30.38
C ARG A 49 7.26 -7.31 30.09
N THR A 50 7.09 -8.17 31.08
CA THR A 50 6.18 -9.31 30.94
C THR A 50 4.77 -8.86 30.57
N GLY A 51 4.23 -9.44 29.48
CA GLY A 51 2.91 -9.13 28.94
C GLY A 51 2.88 -8.06 27.84
N LEU A 52 4.03 -7.50 27.46
CA LEU A 52 4.17 -6.68 26.27
C LEU A 52 4.06 -7.56 25.01
N ASP A 53 3.49 -7.03 23.95
CA ASP A 53 3.38 -7.69 22.63
C ASP A 53 4.01 -6.77 21.56
N GLY A 54 4.73 -7.37 20.61
CA GLY A 54 5.37 -6.67 19.51
C GLY A 54 6.76 -6.15 19.85
N TYR A 55 7.09 -4.94 19.38
CA TYR A 55 8.45 -4.41 19.46
C TYR A 55 8.80 -3.87 20.83
N ALA A 56 9.96 -4.30 21.35
CA ALA A 56 10.51 -3.82 22.60
C ALA A 56 12.03 -3.66 22.50
N TYR A 57 12.67 -2.97 23.44
CA TYR A 57 14.10 -3.06 23.64
C TYR A 57 14.41 -3.82 24.92
N ILE A 58 15.49 -4.57 24.94
CA ILE A 58 16.03 -5.23 26.12
C ILE A 58 17.48 -4.80 26.31
N LYS A 59 17.89 -4.78 27.57
CA LYS A 59 19.30 -4.63 27.94
C LYS A 59 19.92 -5.99 28.12
N LEU A 60 20.69 -6.41 27.15
CA LEU A 60 21.35 -7.69 27.10
C LEU A 60 22.55 -7.70 28.04
N LEU A 61 22.62 -8.69 28.92
CA LEU A 61 23.73 -8.89 29.87
C LEU A 61 24.60 -10.08 29.50
N ALA A 62 23.99 -11.15 29.03
CA ALA A 62 24.69 -12.32 28.57
C ALA A 62 23.87 -13.08 27.52
N ILE A 63 24.55 -13.86 26.70
CA ILE A 63 23.95 -14.67 25.64
C ILE A 63 24.69 -16.02 25.55
N GLU A 64 23.94 -17.10 25.43
CA GLU A 64 24.43 -18.45 25.25
C GLU A 64 23.70 -19.14 24.10
N GLU A 65 24.46 -19.79 23.20
CA GLU A 65 23.88 -20.59 22.12
C GLU A 65 23.31 -21.87 22.69
N THR A 66 22.10 -22.26 22.26
CA THR A 66 21.45 -23.49 22.68
C THR A 66 21.44 -24.53 21.55
N ASN A 67 21.36 -25.81 21.92
CA ASN A 67 21.22 -26.90 20.96
C ASN A 67 19.75 -27.22 20.63
N ILE A 68 18.85 -26.24 20.80
CA ILE A 68 17.42 -26.43 20.53
C ILE A 68 17.19 -26.38 19.02
N THR A 69 16.64 -27.44 18.48
CA THR A 69 16.17 -27.54 17.09
C THR A 69 14.66 -27.68 17.05
N ASP A 70 14.01 -26.92 16.16
CA ASP A 70 12.58 -27.03 15.93
C ASP A 70 12.25 -26.49 14.53
N ASP A 71 12.09 -27.40 13.55
CA ASP A 71 11.88 -27.07 12.15
C ASP A 71 10.53 -26.37 11.87
N LYS A 72 9.63 -26.35 12.84
CA LYS A 72 8.34 -25.66 12.72
C LYS A 72 8.45 -24.16 13.06
N VAL A 73 9.42 -23.82 13.89
CA VAL A 73 9.57 -22.46 14.43
C VAL A 73 10.82 -21.77 13.92
N LEU A 74 11.91 -22.52 13.69
CA LEU A 74 13.17 -22.00 13.16
C LEU A 74 13.15 -22.04 11.62
N SER A 75 13.48 -20.92 11.02
CA SER A 75 13.79 -20.85 9.59
C SER A 75 15.24 -21.33 9.34
N GLU A 76 15.59 -21.53 8.08
CA GLU A 76 16.94 -21.94 7.69
C GLU A 76 17.98 -20.96 8.24
N GLY A 77 18.97 -21.51 8.96
CA GLY A 77 20.05 -20.73 9.58
C GLY A 77 19.71 -20.07 10.92
N GLU A 78 18.45 -20.10 11.36
CA GLU A 78 18.08 -19.57 12.68
C GLU A 78 18.40 -20.57 13.81
N LYS A 79 18.73 -20.02 14.99
CA LYS A 79 18.97 -20.77 16.22
C LYS A 79 18.30 -20.10 17.40
N PHE A 80 18.07 -20.86 18.47
CA PHE A 80 17.70 -20.32 19.76
C PHE A 80 18.91 -20.04 20.62
N TYR A 81 18.89 -18.86 21.27
CA TYR A 81 19.87 -18.41 22.24
C TYR A 81 19.18 -18.18 23.57
N LEU A 82 19.80 -18.57 24.66
CA LEU A 82 19.38 -18.16 25.98
C LEU A 82 20.00 -16.80 26.27
N VAL A 83 19.15 -15.85 26.64
CA VAL A 83 19.54 -14.45 26.87
C VAL A 83 19.26 -14.08 28.31
N GLN A 84 20.27 -13.55 28.98
CA GLN A 84 20.10 -12.82 30.24
C GLN A 84 19.92 -11.34 29.96
N TYR A 85 18.87 -10.76 30.50
CA TYR A 85 18.60 -9.33 30.43
C TYR A 85 18.35 -8.76 31.84
N GLU A 86 18.12 -7.45 32.01
CA GLU A 86 18.02 -6.79 33.29
C GLU A 86 16.99 -7.43 34.27
N ASP A 87 15.89 -7.99 33.77
CA ASP A 87 14.79 -8.48 34.61
C ASP A 87 14.69 -10.02 34.61
N GLY A 88 15.64 -10.76 34.02
CA GLY A 88 15.63 -12.23 34.04
C GLY A 88 16.22 -12.90 32.80
N TYR A 89 15.65 -14.03 32.42
CA TYR A 89 16.08 -14.84 31.28
C TYR A 89 14.94 -15.04 30.29
N ILE A 90 15.28 -15.06 29.00
CA ILE A 90 14.33 -15.29 27.93
C ILE A 90 15.04 -15.97 26.75
N MET A 91 14.30 -16.75 25.96
CA MET A 91 14.85 -17.32 24.74
C MET A 91 14.77 -16.27 23.62
N MET A 92 15.81 -16.22 22.81
CA MET A 92 15.93 -15.36 21.63
C MET A 92 16.16 -16.19 20.39
N LYS A 93 15.34 -15.97 19.35
CA LYS A 93 15.54 -16.51 18.02
C LYS A 93 16.32 -15.55 17.17
N SER A 94 17.43 -16.01 16.57
CA SER A 94 18.27 -15.21 15.71
C SER A 94 19.15 -16.06 14.79
N THR A 95 19.79 -15.44 13.81
CA THR A 95 20.86 -16.07 13.02
C THR A 95 22.22 -15.80 13.65
N PRO A 96 23.23 -16.69 13.47
CA PRO A 96 24.59 -16.46 13.96
C PRO A 96 25.16 -15.14 13.46
N GLU A 97 24.94 -14.78 12.20
CA GLU A 97 25.42 -13.52 11.61
C GLU A 97 24.84 -12.31 12.33
N LYS A 98 23.55 -12.37 12.68
CA LYS A 98 22.88 -11.29 13.41
C LYS A 98 23.38 -11.17 14.83
N ILE A 99 23.66 -12.30 15.47
CA ILE A 99 24.33 -12.30 16.77
C ILE A 99 25.71 -11.65 16.70
N GLN A 100 26.52 -12.00 15.71
CA GLN A 100 27.82 -11.36 15.48
C GLN A 100 27.70 -9.86 15.23
N GLU A 101 26.70 -9.43 14.45
CA GLU A 101 26.41 -8.01 14.25
C GLU A 101 26.08 -7.30 15.56
N ILE A 102 25.26 -7.91 16.43
CA ILE A 102 24.90 -7.37 17.74
C ILE A 102 26.12 -7.29 18.66
N LEU A 103 26.96 -8.32 18.64
CA LEU A 103 28.14 -8.44 19.47
C LEU A 103 29.33 -7.60 18.95
N GLY A 104 29.22 -7.08 17.75
CA GLY A 104 30.31 -6.41 17.04
C GLY A 104 31.41 -7.41 16.67
N LYS A 105 32.67 -7.13 17.09
CA LYS A 105 33.80 -8.03 16.82
C LYS A 105 34.01 -9.10 17.91
N HIS A 106 33.08 -9.20 18.86
CA HIS A 106 33.22 -10.18 19.94
C HIS A 106 32.64 -11.51 19.50
N ASP A 107 33.47 -12.57 19.56
CA ASP A 107 33.00 -13.93 19.30
C ASP A 107 32.39 -14.52 20.59
N LEU A 108 31.45 -15.44 20.42
CA LEU A 108 30.99 -16.28 21.52
C LEU A 108 32.11 -17.26 21.87
N VAL A 109 32.58 -17.22 23.11
CA VAL A 109 33.58 -18.17 23.63
C VAL A 109 32.81 -19.35 24.23
N ASP A 110 33.03 -20.55 23.70
CA ASP A 110 32.29 -21.76 24.08
C ASP A 110 30.75 -21.57 24.01
N GLY A 111 30.27 -20.83 23.03
CA GLY A 111 28.84 -20.52 22.84
C GLY A 111 28.28 -19.49 23.83
N LYS A 112 29.13 -18.86 24.66
CA LYS A 112 28.71 -17.93 25.70
C LYS A 112 29.38 -16.57 25.56
N LEU A 113 28.66 -15.51 25.84
CA LEU A 113 29.18 -14.17 25.99
C LEU A 113 28.56 -13.49 27.20
N VAL A 114 29.39 -12.80 27.97
CA VAL A 114 28.98 -11.95 29.09
C VAL A 114 29.50 -10.54 28.83
N PHE A 115 28.59 -9.56 28.90
CA PHE A 115 28.94 -8.17 28.71
C PHE A 115 29.38 -7.53 30.03
N ALA A 116 30.43 -6.73 30.00
CA ALA A 116 30.85 -5.94 31.15
C ALA A 116 29.80 -4.89 31.53
N ASP A 117 29.18 -4.28 30.49
CA ASP A 117 28.07 -3.36 30.57
C ASP A 117 26.89 -3.90 29.78
N SER A 118 25.66 -3.47 30.12
CA SER A 118 24.47 -3.89 29.36
C SER A 118 24.50 -3.36 27.92
N TYR A 119 24.07 -4.19 26.99
CA TYR A 119 23.97 -3.86 25.58
C TYR A 119 22.51 -3.75 25.15
N ASP A 120 22.11 -2.57 24.68
CA ASP A 120 20.72 -2.33 24.27
C ASP A 120 20.44 -2.96 22.88
N ILE A 121 19.50 -3.89 22.82
CA ILE A 121 19.04 -4.48 21.58
C ILE A 121 17.53 -4.31 21.40
N TYR A 122 17.13 -4.17 20.15
CA TYR A 122 15.72 -4.12 19.77
C TYR A 122 15.26 -5.49 19.32
N VAL A 123 14.12 -5.89 19.82
CA VAL A 123 13.56 -7.22 19.63
C VAL A 123 12.07 -7.15 19.29
N ASP A 124 11.60 -8.17 18.61
CA ASP A 124 10.18 -8.45 18.44
C ASP A 124 9.80 -9.61 19.35
N ILE A 125 8.69 -9.45 20.05
CA ILE A 125 8.17 -10.50 20.94
C ILE A 125 7.34 -11.45 20.10
N ASP A 126 7.80 -12.70 20.00
CA ASP A 126 7.23 -13.72 19.15
C ASP A 126 6.73 -14.92 19.97
N GLY A 127 5.88 -15.73 19.34
CA GLY A 127 5.29 -16.93 19.91
C GLY A 127 4.08 -17.36 19.08
N GLU A 128 3.59 -18.57 19.27
CA GLU A 128 2.33 -18.98 18.64
C GLU A 128 1.18 -18.11 19.15
N ARG A 129 0.46 -17.53 18.22
CA ARG A 129 -0.74 -16.74 18.54
C ARG A 129 -1.93 -17.69 18.68
N GLU A 130 -2.31 -18.04 19.91
CA GLU A 130 -3.57 -18.73 20.14
C GLU A 130 -4.75 -17.86 19.73
N MET A 131 -5.49 -18.30 18.68
CA MET A 131 -6.75 -17.69 18.32
C MET A 131 -7.82 -18.12 19.33
N SER A 132 -8.10 -17.26 20.30
CA SER A 132 -9.25 -17.45 21.19
C SER A 132 -10.56 -17.45 20.36
N SER A 133 -11.30 -18.53 20.43
CA SER A 133 -12.57 -18.77 19.70
C SER A 133 -13.79 -18.02 20.27
N GLY A 134 -13.59 -17.06 21.13
CA GLY A 134 -14.66 -16.26 21.75
C GLY A 134 -14.79 -14.87 21.13
N GLY A 135 -15.91 -14.57 20.51
CA GLY A 135 -16.23 -13.40 19.67
C GLY A 135 -16.16 -11.99 20.26
N LYS A 136 -15.25 -11.71 21.20
CA LYS A 136 -14.91 -10.38 21.68
C LYS A 136 -13.41 -10.16 21.57
N ARG A 137 -12.99 -9.15 20.80
CA ARG A 137 -11.64 -8.65 20.55
C ARG A 137 -10.53 -9.69 20.79
N ARG A 138 -10.07 -10.29 19.70
CA ARG A 138 -8.94 -11.24 19.69
C ARG A 138 -7.66 -10.52 20.13
N THR A 139 -7.36 -10.57 21.41
CA THR A 139 -5.99 -10.33 21.90
C THR A 139 -5.25 -11.65 21.81
N SER A 140 -4.60 -11.90 20.70
CA SER A 140 -3.68 -13.03 20.57
C SER A 140 -2.44 -12.71 21.41
N LYS A 141 -2.31 -13.30 22.57
CA LYS A 141 -1.03 -13.24 23.31
C LYS A 141 -0.08 -14.27 22.68
N PRO A 142 1.17 -13.92 22.41
CA PRO A 142 2.16 -14.88 21.98
C PRO A 142 2.31 -15.96 23.05
N ASN A 143 2.34 -17.22 22.63
CA ASN A 143 2.48 -18.35 23.52
C ASN A 143 3.29 -19.45 22.83
N VAL A 144 4.29 -19.96 23.52
CA VAL A 144 5.18 -21.00 22.98
C VAL A 144 4.52 -22.39 23.14
N PRO A 145 4.59 -23.28 22.11
CA PRO A 145 4.09 -24.63 22.21
C PRO A 145 4.68 -25.39 23.41
N ASN A 146 3.88 -26.26 24.04
CA ASN A 146 4.32 -26.97 25.25
C ASN A 146 5.61 -27.78 25.04
N GLU A 147 5.78 -28.43 23.89
CA GLU A 147 6.99 -29.19 23.55
C GLU A 147 8.23 -28.28 23.50
N LEU A 148 8.12 -27.14 22.89
CA LEU A 148 9.22 -26.18 22.81
C LEU A 148 9.50 -25.55 24.18
N ARG A 149 8.47 -25.32 24.96
CA ARG A 149 8.56 -24.81 26.34
C ARG A 149 9.38 -25.74 27.24
N GLU A 150 9.18 -27.04 27.12
CA GLU A 150 9.99 -28.03 27.89
C GLU A 150 11.46 -28.03 27.40
N LYS A 151 11.70 -27.88 26.12
CA LYS A 151 13.07 -27.70 25.59
C LYS A 151 13.71 -26.43 26.16
N PHE A 152 12.97 -25.32 26.22
CA PHE A 152 13.43 -24.07 26.81
C PHE A 152 13.79 -24.19 28.29
N LYS A 153 12.92 -24.85 29.07
CA LYS A 153 13.19 -25.13 30.49
C LYS A 153 14.44 -25.97 30.67
N LYS A 154 14.63 -26.99 29.85
CA LYS A 154 15.81 -27.85 29.91
C LYS A 154 17.06 -27.03 29.60
N ALA A 155 17.09 -26.27 28.53
CA ALA A 155 18.23 -25.43 28.15
C ALA A 155 18.56 -24.43 29.27
N TYR A 156 17.55 -23.79 29.88
CA TYR A 156 17.76 -22.88 31.01
C TYR A 156 18.39 -23.57 32.22
N LYS A 157 17.93 -24.79 32.58
CA LYS A 157 18.48 -25.55 33.72
C LYS A 157 19.89 -26.06 33.48
N GLU A 158 20.24 -26.36 32.21
CA GLU A 158 21.57 -26.85 31.79
C GLU A 158 22.57 -25.71 31.51
N SER A 159 22.07 -24.48 31.48
CA SER A 159 22.91 -23.31 31.24
C SER A 159 23.78 -22.98 32.43
N ASP A 160 25.03 -22.69 32.14
CA ASP A 160 26.00 -22.18 33.10
C ASP A 160 26.22 -20.67 32.96
N LEU A 161 25.27 -19.94 32.38
CA LEU A 161 25.37 -18.47 32.29
C LEU A 161 25.56 -17.89 33.70
N PRO A 162 26.63 -17.15 33.94
CA PRO A 162 26.88 -16.54 35.23
C PRO A 162 25.77 -15.51 35.50
N ILE A 163 25.31 -15.50 36.76
CA ILE A 163 24.38 -14.47 37.21
C ILE A 163 25.13 -13.13 37.21
N VAL A 164 24.98 -12.36 36.14
CA VAL A 164 25.53 -11.01 36.04
C VAL A 164 24.63 -10.07 36.85
N LYS A 165 25.15 -9.48 37.92
CA LYS A 165 24.42 -8.47 38.70
C LYS A 165 24.32 -7.19 37.90
N SER A 166 23.09 -6.70 37.63
CA SER A 166 22.93 -5.39 37.01
C SER A 166 23.50 -4.30 37.92
N PRO A 167 24.29 -3.38 37.36
CA PRO A 167 24.81 -2.26 38.15
C PRO A 167 23.70 -1.31 38.64
N LEU A 168 22.48 -1.43 38.14
CA LEU A 168 21.37 -0.51 38.43
C LEU A 168 20.39 -0.94 39.50
N ASN A 169 20.41 -2.19 39.96
CA ASN A 169 19.45 -2.67 40.96
C ASN A 169 20.07 -3.57 42.01
N ASN A 170 20.10 -3.08 43.25
CA ASN A 170 20.49 -3.85 44.44
C ASN A 170 19.40 -4.84 44.92
N SER A 171 18.31 -5.04 44.22
CA SER A 171 17.27 -5.98 44.59
C SER A 171 17.65 -7.40 44.15
N ALA A 172 17.42 -8.36 45.03
CA ALA A 172 17.64 -9.78 44.74
C ALA A 172 17.00 -10.19 43.42
N TRP A 173 17.84 -10.68 42.51
CA TRP A 173 17.41 -11.14 41.19
C TRP A 173 16.38 -12.23 41.34
N LYS A 174 15.18 -11.99 40.88
CA LYS A 174 14.25 -13.06 40.57
C LYS A 174 14.81 -13.80 39.37
N ASN A 175 15.13 -15.07 39.56
CA ASN A 175 15.45 -16.01 38.49
C ASN A 175 14.19 -16.29 37.65
N ASP A 176 13.60 -15.27 37.05
CA ASP A 176 12.37 -15.39 36.29
C ASP A 176 12.73 -15.70 34.83
N PHE A 177 12.75 -16.99 34.54
CA PHE A 177 12.82 -17.44 33.16
C PHE A 177 11.43 -17.40 32.54
N ASN A 178 11.27 -16.60 31.49
CA ASN A 178 10.01 -16.53 30.75
C ASN A 178 9.96 -17.60 29.66
N GLU A 179 9.33 -18.74 29.97
CA GLU A 179 9.18 -19.89 29.09
C GLU A 179 8.04 -19.78 28.08
N LYS A 180 7.14 -18.78 28.26
CA LYS A 180 5.89 -18.68 27.49
C LYS A 180 6.02 -17.94 26.17
N ILE A 181 7.09 -17.19 26.02
CA ILE A 181 7.39 -16.39 24.84
C ILE A 181 8.87 -16.51 24.51
N TYR A 182 9.24 -16.14 23.32
CA TYR A 182 10.60 -15.86 22.94
C TYR A 182 10.67 -14.53 22.20
N ILE A 183 11.84 -13.94 22.15
CA ILE A 183 12.11 -12.72 21.39
C ILE A 183 12.82 -13.07 20.10
N ARG A 184 12.68 -12.23 19.09
CA ARG A 184 13.38 -12.35 17.82
C ARG A 184 14.16 -11.06 17.57
N THR A 185 15.39 -11.19 17.08
CA THR A 185 16.13 -10.03 16.60
C THR A 185 15.43 -9.42 15.38
N LEU A 186 15.40 -8.10 15.30
CA LEU A 186 14.79 -7.42 14.17
C LEU A 186 15.59 -7.70 12.90
N ASN A 187 14.90 -8.18 11.87
CA ASN A 187 15.51 -8.42 10.58
C ASN A 187 15.46 -7.13 9.73
N THR A 188 16.64 -6.56 9.47
CA THR A 188 16.78 -5.35 8.67
C THR A 188 16.24 -5.53 7.24
N THR A 189 16.42 -6.73 6.68
CA THR A 189 15.96 -7.06 5.32
C THR A 189 14.42 -7.00 5.23
N ASP A 190 13.70 -7.57 6.18
CA ASP A 190 12.23 -7.54 6.21
C ASP A 190 11.72 -6.10 6.35
N SER A 191 12.40 -5.29 7.14
CA SER A 191 12.08 -3.87 7.31
C SER A 191 12.27 -3.09 6.00
N ILE A 192 13.36 -3.36 5.27
CA ILE A 192 13.63 -2.72 3.97
C ILE A 192 12.59 -3.16 2.94
N ILE A 193 12.28 -4.46 2.83
CA ILE A 193 11.29 -4.98 1.89
C ILE A 193 9.92 -4.34 2.18
N SER A 194 9.50 -4.31 3.43
CA SER A 194 8.23 -3.72 3.85
C SER A 194 8.17 -2.22 3.54
N PHE A 195 9.28 -1.49 3.75
CA PHE A 195 9.39 -0.07 3.42
C PHE A 195 9.28 0.19 1.92
N VAL A 196 10.01 -0.59 1.10
CA VAL A 196 9.94 -0.51 -0.37
C VAL A 196 8.52 -0.80 -0.86
N PHE A 197 7.87 -1.84 -0.32
CA PHE A 197 6.49 -2.17 -0.67
C PHE A 197 5.51 -1.05 -0.33
N SER A 198 5.64 -0.46 0.86
CA SER A 198 4.85 0.71 1.28
C SER A 198 5.09 1.92 0.36
N GLY A 199 6.32 2.14 -0.07
CA GLY A 199 6.69 3.18 -1.04
C GLY A 199 6.00 2.99 -2.40
N ILE A 200 5.97 1.77 -2.91
CA ILE A 200 5.29 1.42 -4.17
C ILE A 200 3.78 1.68 -4.05
N LEU A 201 3.14 1.24 -2.97
CA LEU A 201 1.72 1.50 -2.73
C LEU A 201 1.41 3.00 -2.68
N THR A 202 2.25 3.77 -2.01
CA THR A 202 2.13 5.24 -1.93
C THR A 202 2.20 5.86 -3.33
N MET A 203 3.15 5.43 -4.14
CA MET A 203 3.31 5.92 -5.52
C MET A 203 2.07 5.63 -6.37
N ILE A 204 1.51 4.42 -6.27
CA ILE A 204 0.27 4.04 -6.96
C ILE A 204 -0.89 4.94 -6.52
N ALA A 205 -1.07 5.14 -5.22
CA ALA A 205 -2.14 5.99 -4.67
C ALA A 205 -2.01 7.44 -5.15
N LEU A 206 -0.80 8.00 -5.20
CA LEU A 206 -0.51 9.33 -5.73
C LEU A 206 -0.83 9.45 -7.22
N ILE A 207 -0.42 8.48 -8.05
CA ILE A 207 -0.74 8.47 -9.49
C ILE A 207 -2.26 8.43 -9.70
N MET A 208 -2.98 7.60 -8.95
CA MET A 208 -4.45 7.54 -9.04
C MET A 208 -5.09 8.87 -8.63
N THR A 209 -4.62 9.48 -7.56
CA THR A 209 -5.09 10.80 -7.08
C THR A 209 -4.86 11.88 -8.15
N PHE A 210 -3.68 11.92 -8.74
CA PHE A 210 -3.35 12.87 -9.80
C PHE A 210 -4.30 12.71 -11.02
N ASN A 211 -4.57 11.47 -11.43
CA ASN A 211 -5.51 11.19 -12.52
C ASN A 211 -6.94 11.66 -12.21
N ILE A 212 -7.39 11.52 -10.96
CA ILE A 212 -8.70 12.04 -10.53
C ILE A 212 -8.73 13.56 -10.64
N ILE A 213 -7.74 14.24 -10.09
CA ILE A 213 -7.63 15.71 -10.12
C ILE A 213 -7.63 16.21 -11.57
N LYS A 214 -6.84 15.57 -12.46
CA LYS A 214 -6.80 15.90 -13.87
C LYS A 214 -8.17 15.77 -14.54
N ARG A 215 -8.91 14.70 -14.27
CA ARG A 215 -10.25 14.49 -14.82
C ARG A 215 -11.27 15.51 -14.28
N ILE A 216 -11.23 15.81 -12.99
CA ILE A 216 -12.12 16.82 -12.38
C ILE A 216 -11.84 18.19 -13.00
N LYS A 217 -10.56 18.59 -13.12
CA LYS A 217 -10.18 19.84 -13.78
C LYS A 217 -10.66 19.90 -15.22
N SER A 218 -10.50 18.82 -15.99
CA SER A 218 -11.01 18.73 -17.37
C SER A 218 -12.54 18.89 -17.43
N ASN A 219 -13.29 18.20 -16.55
CA ASN A 219 -14.74 18.36 -16.50
C ASN A 219 -15.15 19.79 -16.14
N ILE A 220 -14.49 20.42 -15.17
CA ILE A 220 -14.76 21.81 -14.77
C ILE A 220 -14.50 22.74 -15.94
N SER A 221 -13.38 22.60 -16.64
CA SER A 221 -13.05 23.40 -17.82
C SER A 221 -14.14 23.27 -18.89
N SER A 222 -14.56 22.04 -19.22
CA SER A 222 -15.64 21.81 -20.19
C SER A 222 -16.97 22.43 -19.80
N TYR A 223 -17.36 22.34 -18.52
CA TYR A 223 -18.56 23.05 -18.05
C TYR A 223 -18.42 24.57 -18.13
N ASN A 224 -17.25 25.09 -17.82
CA ASN A 224 -16.99 26.53 -17.93
C ASN A 224 -17.09 27.01 -19.38
N THR A 225 -16.51 26.29 -20.33
CA THR A 225 -16.65 26.58 -21.76
C THR A 225 -18.12 26.61 -22.19
N LEU A 226 -18.89 25.58 -21.78
CA LEU A 226 -20.32 25.51 -22.09
C LEU A 226 -21.09 26.68 -21.51
N PHE A 227 -20.89 26.99 -20.22
CA PHE A 227 -21.64 28.03 -19.52
C PHE A 227 -21.20 29.45 -19.89
N TYR A 228 -19.96 29.61 -20.36
CA TYR A 228 -19.50 30.87 -20.91
C TYR A 228 -20.19 31.18 -22.23
N LYS A 229 -20.28 30.18 -23.09
CA LYS A 229 -20.84 30.33 -24.44
C LYS A 229 -22.37 30.31 -24.43
N TYR A 230 -22.96 29.49 -23.58
CA TYR A 230 -24.41 29.32 -23.43
C TYR A 230 -24.84 29.36 -21.97
N PRO A 231 -24.93 30.56 -21.36
CA PRO A 231 -25.20 30.74 -19.93
C PRO A 231 -26.50 30.09 -19.45
N GLU A 232 -27.53 30.02 -20.32
CA GLU A 232 -28.80 29.39 -20.05
C GLU A 232 -28.68 27.91 -19.64
N THR A 233 -27.67 27.21 -20.18
CA THR A 233 -27.42 25.79 -19.85
C THR A 233 -26.92 25.57 -18.41
N ARG A 234 -26.51 26.64 -17.73
CA ARG A 234 -26.10 26.57 -16.33
C ARG A 234 -27.29 26.25 -15.41
N TYR A 235 -28.46 26.74 -15.78
CA TYR A 235 -29.70 26.60 -15.01
C TYR A 235 -30.49 25.38 -15.48
N ASP A 236 -30.52 25.10 -16.78
CA ASP A 236 -31.20 23.97 -17.36
C ASP A 236 -30.30 23.21 -18.35
N MET A 237 -29.71 22.12 -17.87
CA MET A 237 -28.88 21.23 -18.70
C MET A 237 -29.66 20.41 -19.72
N ASP A 238 -31.01 20.34 -19.58
CA ASP A 238 -31.83 19.56 -20.51
C ASP A 238 -32.05 20.32 -21.82
N LEU A 239 -31.80 21.63 -21.85
CA LEU A 239 -31.70 22.44 -23.06
C LEU A 239 -30.74 21.83 -24.08
N ILE A 240 -29.60 21.29 -23.61
CA ILE A 240 -28.60 20.68 -24.49
C ILE A 240 -29.19 19.50 -25.28
N VAL A 241 -30.07 18.72 -24.66
CA VAL A 241 -30.68 17.57 -25.33
C VAL A 241 -31.90 17.99 -26.13
N ARG A 242 -32.68 18.95 -25.62
CA ARG A 242 -33.91 19.42 -26.29
C ARG A 242 -33.61 20.17 -27.59
N ASP A 243 -32.60 21.03 -27.55
CA ASP A 243 -32.26 21.93 -28.66
C ASP A 243 -31.01 21.45 -29.41
N ALA A 244 -30.65 20.17 -29.30
CA ALA A 244 -29.50 19.60 -29.99
C ALA A 244 -29.72 19.48 -31.49
N ASN A 245 -28.72 19.86 -32.26
CA ASN A 245 -28.73 19.68 -33.74
C ASN A 245 -28.47 18.20 -34.12
N PHE A 246 -27.74 17.48 -33.29
CA PHE A 246 -27.43 16.07 -33.48
C PHE A 246 -27.24 15.36 -32.12
N ILE A 247 -27.80 14.17 -31.99
CA ILE A 247 -27.62 13.31 -30.81
C ILE A 247 -27.34 11.88 -31.25
N ASN A 248 -26.22 11.33 -30.81
CA ASN A 248 -25.97 9.90 -30.85
C ASN A 248 -25.89 9.35 -29.42
N LYS A 249 -26.91 8.60 -29.00
CA LYS A 249 -26.99 8.05 -27.62
C LYS A 249 -26.01 6.93 -27.37
N GLU A 250 -25.64 6.17 -28.38
CA GLU A 250 -24.70 5.05 -28.27
C GLU A 250 -23.25 5.56 -28.08
N LEU A 251 -22.84 6.51 -28.90
CA LEU A 251 -21.54 7.15 -28.78
C LEU A 251 -21.45 8.15 -27.64
N LYS A 252 -22.63 8.57 -27.09
CA LYS A 252 -22.70 9.63 -26.09
C LYS A 252 -22.14 10.96 -26.63
N ILE A 253 -22.50 11.28 -27.86
CA ILE A 253 -22.12 12.51 -28.56
C ILE A 253 -23.37 13.36 -28.80
N ILE A 254 -23.25 14.64 -28.56
CA ILE A 254 -24.26 15.66 -28.84
C ILE A 254 -23.57 16.79 -29.58
N VAL A 255 -24.21 17.28 -30.63
CA VAL A 255 -23.90 18.59 -31.19
C VAL A 255 -25.00 19.56 -30.74
N TYR A 256 -24.61 20.53 -29.95
CA TYR A 256 -25.48 21.58 -29.43
C TYR A 256 -25.00 22.92 -29.97
N LYS A 257 -25.77 23.50 -30.87
CA LYS A 257 -25.39 24.71 -31.63
C LYS A 257 -24.04 24.47 -32.34
N ASP A 258 -22.99 25.16 -31.92
CA ASP A 258 -21.64 25.06 -32.48
C ASP A 258 -20.66 24.28 -31.56
N LEU A 259 -21.17 23.61 -30.53
CA LEU A 259 -20.40 22.80 -29.62
C LEU A 259 -20.57 21.30 -29.86
N LEU A 260 -19.43 20.58 -29.90
CA LEU A 260 -19.39 19.14 -29.79
C LEU A 260 -19.26 18.76 -28.31
N ILE A 261 -20.24 18.00 -27.82
CA ILE A 261 -20.28 17.54 -26.43
C ILE A 261 -20.17 16.02 -26.39
N ILE A 262 -19.14 15.52 -25.71
CA ILE A 262 -18.93 14.08 -25.50
C ILE A 262 -19.09 13.80 -24.01
N TYR A 263 -20.04 12.91 -23.66
CA TYR A 263 -20.44 12.71 -22.26
C TYR A 263 -20.38 11.25 -21.81
N LYS A 264 -19.47 10.45 -22.38
CA LYS A 264 -19.34 9.02 -22.04
C LYS A 264 -18.64 8.81 -20.68
N THR A 265 -17.34 8.87 -20.64
CA THR A 265 -16.53 8.66 -19.43
C THR A 265 -16.14 9.96 -18.76
N THR A 266 -15.94 11.00 -19.54
CA THR A 266 -15.66 12.37 -19.11
C THR A 266 -16.69 13.28 -19.76
N PHE A 267 -16.80 14.49 -19.28
CA PHE A 267 -17.59 15.53 -19.93
C PHE A 267 -16.63 16.43 -20.70
N ILE A 268 -16.72 16.40 -22.00
CA ILE A 268 -15.84 17.14 -22.92
C ILE A 268 -16.72 18.06 -23.76
N VAL A 269 -16.34 19.30 -23.87
CA VAL A 269 -16.99 20.32 -24.70
C VAL A 269 -15.92 20.98 -25.53
N GLU A 270 -16.06 20.90 -26.83
CA GLU A 270 -15.17 21.54 -27.81
C GLU A 270 -15.98 22.37 -28.79
N GLU A 271 -15.46 23.47 -29.25
CA GLU A 271 -16.04 24.19 -30.40
C GLU A 271 -15.77 23.41 -31.68
N ILE A 272 -16.79 23.26 -32.54
CA ILE A 272 -16.65 22.51 -33.77
C ILE A 272 -15.59 23.13 -34.68
N SER A 273 -15.50 24.47 -34.66
CA SER A 273 -14.48 25.22 -35.39
C SER A 273 -13.05 24.95 -34.97
N ASP A 274 -12.88 24.54 -33.70
CA ASP A 274 -11.56 24.26 -33.15
C ASP A 274 -11.07 22.85 -33.47
N ILE A 275 -11.95 21.97 -33.88
CA ILE A 275 -11.60 20.58 -34.21
C ILE A 275 -10.91 20.52 -35.57
N GLU A 276 -9.65 20.15 -35.57
CA GLU A 276 -8.86 19.99 -36.75
C GLU A 276 -9.19 18.68 -37.49
N GLU A 277 -9.18 17.58 -36.73
CA GLU A 277 -9.39 16.24 -37.29
C GLU A 277 -10.01 15.30 -36.26
N MET A 278 -10.85 14.37 -36.71
CA MET A 278 -11.37 13.27 -35.91
C MET A 278 -11.09 11.93 -36.59
N LEU A 279 -10.47 11.00 -35.86
CA LEU A 279 -10.22 9.65 -36.32
C LEU A 279 -11.16 8.67 -35.58
N PHE A 280 -12.00 8.01 -36.34
CA PHE A 280 -12.85 6.92 -35.91
C PHE A 280 -12.15 5.59 -36.17
N ARG A 281 -11.61 4.94 -35.15
CA ARG A 281 -10.81 3.72 -35.26
C ARG A 281 -11.44 2.54 -34.55
N LYS A 282 -11.51 1.39 -35.21
CA LYS A 282 -11.85 0.10 -34.61
C LYS A 282 -10.57 -0.64 -34.22
N ASN A 283 -10.46 -1.02 -32.96
CA ASN A 283 -9.35 -1.83 -32.47
C ASN A 283 -9.81 -3.28 -32.34
N SER A 284 -9.27 -4.17 -33.17
CA SER A 284 -9.59 -5.61 -33.15
C SER A 284 -8.66 -6.44 -32.27
N ALA A 285 -8.05 -5.85 -31.25
CA ALA A 285 -7.12 -6.54 -30.38
C ALA A 285 -7.86 -7.52 -29.43
N LYS A 286 -7.43 -8.79 -29.42
CA LYS A 286 -7.87 -9.86 -28.51
C LYS A 286 -9.37 -10.21 -28.55
N GLY A 287 -10.00 -10.20 -29.74
CA GLY A 287 -11.39 -10.65 -29.89
C GLY A 287 -12.45 -9.71 -29.31
N LYS A 288 -12.08 -8.53 -28.81
CA LYS A 288 -13.02 -7.49 -28.37
C LYS A 288 -13.02 -6.35 -29.37
N ASN A 289 -14.16 -6.12 -30.02
CA ASN A 289 -14.36 -4.95 -30.88
C ASN A 289 -14.44 -3.70 -29.98
N GLU A 290 -13.33 -3.01 -29.80
CA GLU A 290 -13.29 -1.71 -29.12
C GLU A 290 -13.19 -0.62 -30.17
N HIS A 291 -14.09 0.35 -30.10
CA HIS A 291 -14.06 1.55 -30.93
C HIS A 291 -13.38 2.68 -30.17
N THR A 292 -12.59 3.46 -30.88
CA THR A 292 -11.88 4.61 -30.30
C THR A 292 -12.13 5.82 -31.18
N LEU A 293 -12.52 6.92 -30.55
CA LEU A 293 -12.58 8.24 -31.14
C LEU A 293 -11.34 9.01 -30.71
N ILE A 294 -10.55 9.45 -31.67
CA ILE A 294 -9.38 10.29 -31.43
C ILE A 294 -9.66 11.62 -32.14
N TYR A 295 -9.39 12.74 -31.50
CA TYR A 295 -9.51 14.04 -32.11
C TYR A 295 -8.36 14.96 -31.70
N SER A 296 -8.01 15.87 -32.63
CA SER A 296 -7.08 16.96 -32.40
C SER A 296 -7.80 18.31 -32.55
N THR A 297 -7.28 19.33 -31.90
CA THR A 297 -7.75 20.70 -32.01
C THR A 297 -6.64 21.59 -32.53
N HIS A 298 -6.98 22.70 -33.24
CA HIS A 298 -6.02 23.65 -33.76
C HIS A 298 -5.10 24.29 -32.72
N PHE A 299 -5.56 24.38 -31.45
CA PHE A 299 -4.80 25.00 -30.36
C PHE A 299 -3.91 24.01 -29.59
N ASP A 300 -4.20 22.73 -29.65
CA ASP A 300 -3.46 21.69 -28.91
C ASP A 300 -3.18 20.51 -29.84
N ASN A 301 -1.96 20.42 -30.35
CA ASN A 301 -1.52 19.30 -31.22
C ASN A 301 -1.57 17.92 -30.54
N LYS A 302 -2.16 17.84 -29.35
CA LYS A 302 -2.31 16.58 -28.62
C LYS A 302 -3.56 15.85 -29.05
N ASN A 303 -3.37 14.63 -29.52
CA ASN A 303 -4.46 13.72 -29.80
C ASN A 303 -5.17 13.33 -28.50
N ARG A 304 -6.47 13.62 -28.43
CA ARG A 304 -7.33 13.22 -27.31
C ARG A 304 -8.07 11.95 -27.66
N GLU A 305 -7.84 10.90 -26.90
CA GLU A 305 -8.41 9.56 -27.15
C GLU A 305 -9.60 9.28 -26.22
N ILE A 306 -10.72 8.84 -26.80
CA ILE A 306 -11.94 8.46 -26.11
C ILE A 306 -12.30 7.02 -26.48
N LYS A 307 -12.19 6.09 -25.53
CA LYS A 307 -12.57 4.70 -25.75
C LYS A 307 -14.09 4.53 -25.68
N LEU A 308 -14.65 3.97 -26.74
CA LEU A 308 -16.07 3.75 -26.93
C LEU A 308 -16.36 2.23 -26.80
N LYS A 309 -16.60 1.76 -25.59
CA LYS A 309 -16.91 0.34 -25.35
C LYS A 309 -18.35 0.02 -25.75
N ARG A 310 -18.58 -1.16 -26.33
CA ARG A 310 -19.90 -1.71 -26.67
C ARG A 310 -20.70 -0.81 -27.63
N VAL A 311 -20.07 -0.30 -28.64
CA VAL A 311 -20.71 0.47 -29.73
C VAL A 311 -20.82 -0.42 -30.95
N ASN A 312 -21.98 -0.37 -31.63
CA ASN A 312 -22.13 -1.03 -32.92
C ASN A 312 -21.29 -0.28 -33.98
N THR A 313 -20.63 -1.04 -34.84
CA THR A 313 -19.79 -0.46 -35.93
C THR A 313 -20.62 0.39 -36.91
N GLU A 314 -21.87 0.01 -37.17
CA GLU A 314 -22.77 0.75 -38.05
C GLU A 314 -23.13 2.11 -37.50
N ASP A 315 -23.50 2.18 -36.20
CA ASP A 315 -23.81 3.44 -35.51
C ASP A 315 -22.58 4.35 -35.43
N PHE A 316 -21.40 3.73 -35.27
CA PHE A 316 -20.12 4.43 -35.25
C PHE A 316 -19.81 5.09 -36.58
N ILE A 317 -19.98 4.36 -37.72
CA ILE A 317 -19.81 4.86 -39.08
C ILE A 317 -20.88 5.90 -39.42
N ALA A 318 -22.13 5.66 -39.06
CA ALA A 318 -23.24 6.59 -39.33
C ALA A 318 -22.99 7.95 -38.67
N ALA A 319 -22.60 7.95 -37.37
CA ALA A 319 -22.26 9.18 -36.66
C ALA A 319 -21.08 9.93 -37.30
N ALA A 320 -20.04 9.21 -37.71
CA ALA A 320 -18.89 9.80 -38.40
C ALA A 320 -19.28 10.46 -39.73
N LYS A 321 -20.12 9.78 -40.53
CA LYS A 321 -20.61 10.32 -41.79
C LYS A 321 -21.46 11.59 -41.60
N THR A 322 -22.35 11.61 -40.60
CA THR A 322 -23.16 12.78 -40.23
C THR A 322 -22.30 13.96 -39.81
N LEU A 323 -21.36 13.75 -38.89
CA LEU A 323 -20.45 14.80 -38.44
C LEU A 323 -19.60 15.36 -39.59
N ARG A 324 -19.13 14.50 -40.52
CA ARG A 324 -18.41 14.94 -41.71
C ARG A 324 -19.25 15.76 -42.68
N LYS A 325 -20.47 15.31 -42.95
CA LYS A 325 -21.36 15.94 -43.92
C LYS A 325 -21.91 17.26 -43.44
N ASP A 326 -22.51 17.24 -42.25
CA ASP A 326 -23.32 18.34 -41.73
C ASP A 326 -22.48 19.42 -41.01
N TYR A 327 -21.34 19.03 -40.45
CA TYR A 327 -20.50 19.93 -39.65
C TYR A 327 -19.12 20.17 -40.27
N LYS A 328 -18.83 19.58 -41.44
CA LYS A 328 -17.60 19.76 -42.22
C LYS A 328 -16.31 19.43 -41.46
N ILE A 329 -16.42 18.61 -40.40
CA ILE A 329 -15.27 18.14 -39.63
C ILE A 329 -14.46 17.17 -40.51
N LYS A 330 -13.14 17.34 -40.57
CA LYS A 330 -12.25 16.37 -41.22
C LYS A 330 -12.27 15.06 -40.45
N ILE A 331 -12.90 14.03 -41.01
CA ILE A 331 -13.07 12.72 -40.36
C ILE A 331 -12.40 11.63 -41.16
N ILE A 332 -11.54 10.87 -40.49
CA ILE A 332 -10.94 9.64 -41.00
C ILE A 332 -11.64 8.46 -40.31
N ILE A 333 -12.11 7.50 -41.11
CA ILE A 333 -12.77 6.29 -40.62
C ILE A 333 -11.85 5.11 -40.93
N ASN A 334 -11.37 4.46 -39.87
CA ASN A 334 -10.52 3.27 -39.93
C ASN A 334 -11.20 2.16 -39.11
N VAL A 335 -12.06 1.36 -39.76
CA VAL A 335 -12.89 0.30 -39.15
C VAL A 335 -12.75 -1.02 -39.89
#